data_2f39627fab944feca5f334fd40f64ada
#
_entry.id   2f39627fab944feca5f334fd40f64ada
#
_cell.length_a   1.000
_cell.length_b   1.000
_cell.length_c   1.000
_cell.angle_alpha   90.00
_cell.angle_beta   90.00
_cell.angle_gamma   90.00
#
_symmetry.space_group_name_H-M   'P 1'
#
loop_
_entity.id
_entity.type
_entity.pdbx_description
1 polymer ?
#
loop_
_entity_poly.entity_id
_entity_poly.type
_entity_poly.pdbx_seq_one_letter_code
_entity_poly.pdbx_strand_id
1 'polypeptide(L)' 'MTAWTAPDRDTLRRIIFQLQHPDWHLRVPADGADGKWQASNGTTGLAAGSLAALLDELDWRHAT' A
#
# COMPACT_ATOMS: atom_id res chain seq x y z
N MET A 1 -3.98 24.40 -20.61
CA MET A 1 -3.95 24.38 -19.16
C MET A 1 -4.02 22.94 -18.64
N THR A 2 -3.09 22.58 -17.80
CA THR A 2 -3.07 21.23 -17.26
C THR A 2 -3.93 21.20 -16.00
N ALA A 3 -4.98 20.40 -16.02
CA ALA A 3 -5.78 20.23 -14.82
C ALA A 3 -5.00 19.36 -13.83
N TRP A 4 -4.77 19.90 -12.66
CA TRP A 4 -4.18 19.10 -11.59
C TRP A 4 -5.24 18.12 -11.09
N THR A 5 -4.89 16.84 -11.11
CA THR A 5 -5.80 15.80 -10.63
C THR A 5 -5.28 15.30 -9.29
N ALA A 6 -6.11 15.40 -8.28
CA ALA A 6 -5.74 14.87 -6.97
C ALA A 6 -5.54 13.36 -7.04
N PRO A 7 -4.57 12.80 -6.34
CA PRO A 7 -4.44 11.35 -6.23
C PRO A 7 -5.73 10.77 -5.66
N ASP A 8 -6.04 9.53 -6.03
CA ASP A 8 -7.20 8.89 -5.45
C ASP A 8 -6.94 8.60 -3.97
N ARG A 9 -8.00 8.22 -3.28
CA ARG A 9 -7.96 8.02 -1.84
C ARG A 9 -6.94 6.96 -1.44
N ASP A 10 -6.87 5.89 -2.19
CA ASP A 10 -5.96 4.78 -1.87
C ASP A 10 -4.51 5.20 -2.05
N THR A 11 -4.23 5.99 -3.08
CA THR A 11 -2.88 6.50 -3.31
C THR A 11 -2.46 7.42 -2.17
N LEU A 12 -3.36 8.29 -1.70
CA LEU A 12 -3.06 9.14 -0.56
C LEU A 12 -2.83 8.32 0.70
N ARG A 13 -3.64 7.31 0.95
CA ARG A 13 -3.45 6.43 2.09
C ARG A 13 -2.08 5.75 2.04
N ARG A 14 -1.67 5.31 0.86
CA ARG A 14 -0.37 4.67 0.68
C ARG A 14 0.77 5.63 1.03
N ILE A 15 0.69 6.85 0.53
CA ILE A 15 1.72 7.85 0.79
C ILE A 15 1.82 8.15 2.28
N ILE A 16 0.68 8.38 2.92
CA ILE A 16 0.63 8.67 4.36
C ILE A 16 1.19 7.49 5.15
N PHE A 17 0.77 6.28 4.81
CA PHE A 17 1.27 5.08 5.49
C PHE A 17 2.78 4.97 5.36
N GLN A 18 3.31 5.19 4.14
CA GLN A 18 4.74 5.06 3.89
C GLN A 18 5.55 6.09 4.70
N LEU A 19 5.00 7.30 4.87
CA LEU A 19 5.65 8.32 5.67
C LEU A 19 5.63 7.98 7.17
N GLN A 20 4.55 7.39 7.64
CA GLN A 20 4.41 7.02 9.04
C GLN A 20 5.16 5.74 9.39
N HIS A 21 5.36 4.88 8.41
CA HIS A 21 5.98 3.57 8.61
C HIS A 21 7.07 3.34 7.56
N PRO A 22 8.22 4.01 7.68
CA PRO A 22 9.28 3.90 6.67
C PRO A 22 9.90 2.52 6.59
N ASP A 23 9.69 1.67 7.58
CA ASP A 23 10.20 0.29 7.56
C ASP A 23 9.44 -0.60 6.59
N TRP A 24 8.21 -0.21 6.25
CA TRP A 24 7.38 -0.98 5.34
C TRP A 24 7.61 -0.55 3.90
N HIS A 25 7.71 -1.53 3.02
CA HIS A 25 7.86 -1.31 1.58
C HIS A 25 6.66 -1.92 0.88
N LEU A 26 5.92 -1.08 0.17
CA LEU A 26 4.76 -1.52 -0.61
C LEU A 26 5.16 -1.66 -2.06
N ARG A 27 4.78 -2.78 -2.68
CA ARG A 27 5.10 -3.08 -4.07
C ARG A 27 3.82 -3.20 -4.87
N VAL A 28 3.82 -2.56 -6.04
CA VAL A 28 2.71 -2.70 -6.97
C VAL A 28 2.75 -4.09 -7.59
N PRO A 29 1.58 -4.61 -8.03
CA PRO A 29 1.55 -5.88 -8.74
C PRO A 29 2.39 -5.81 -10.00
N ALA A 30 3.20 -6.83 -10.23
CA ALA A 30 3.97 -6.94 -11.46
C ALA A 30 3.12 -7.55 -12.56
N ASP A 31 3.37 -7.14 -13.80
CA ASP A 31 2.69 -7.74 -14.94
C ASP A 31 2.98 -9.23 -14.99
N GLY A 32 1.93 -10.02 -15.16
CA GLY A 32 2.05 -11.46 -15.20
C GLY A 32 2.11 -12.14 -13.85
N ALA A 33 2.16 -11.39 -12.77
CA ALA A 33 2.05 -11.93 -11.43
C ALA A 33 0.58 -12.12 -11.04
N ASP A 34 0.35 -12.55 -9.81
CA ASP A 34 -1.00 -12.78 -9.31
C ASP A 34 -1.85 -11.51 -9.17
N GLY A 35 -1.28 -10.37 -9.51
CA GLY A 35 -1.99 -9.11 -9.42
C GLY A 35 -2.18 -8.63 -7.99
N LYS A 36 -1.40 -9.13 -7.06
CA LYS A 36 -1.54 -8.80 -5.65
C LYS A 36 -0.55 -7.73 -5.23
N TRP A 37 -1.05 -6.79 -4.45
CA TRP A 37 -0.20 -5.82 -3.78
C TRP A 37 0.55 -6.52 -2.66
N GLN A 38 1.81 -6.13 -2.49
CA GLN A 38 2.66 -6.72 -1.46
C GLN A 38 3.22 -5.65 -0.55
N ALA A 39 3.39 -6.00 0.71
CA ALA A 39 4.05 -5.14 1.69
C ALA A 39 5.00 -5.99 2.52
N SER A 40 6.16 -5.44 2.82
CA SER A 40 7.13 -6.14 3.67
C SER A 40 7.94 -5.15 4.48
N ASN A 41 8.39 -5.59 5.65
CA ASN A 41 9.24 -4.78 6.51
C ASN A 41 10.55 -5.50 6.87
N GLY A 42 10.92 -6.50 6.08
CA GLY A 42 12.13 -7.27 6.32
C GLY A 42 11.92 -8.51 7.16
N THR A 43 10.89 -8.56 7.99
CA THR A 43 10.59 -9.72 8.83
C THR A 43 9.19 -10.27 8.56
N THR A 44 8.28 -9.42 8.12
CA THR A 44 6.90 -9.80 7.86
C THR A 44 6.52 -9.41 6.45
N GLY A 45 5.83 -10.28 5.75
CA GLY A 45 5.32 -10.01 4.41
C GLY A 45 3.82 -10.21 4.36
N LEU A 46 3.13 -9.33 3.63
CA LEU A 46 1.70 -9.40 3.43
C LEU A 46 1.39 -9.25 1.95
N ALA A 47 0.26 -9.81 1.53
CA ALA A 47 -0.22 -9.65 0.17
C ALA A 47 -1.74 -9.52 0.19
N ALA A 48 -2.27 -8.71 -0.72
CA ALA A 48 -3.71 -8.52 -0.82
C ALA A 48 -4.10 -8.25 -2.26
N GLY A 49 -5.35 -8.52 -2.60
CA GLY A 49 -5.84 -8.37 -3.96
C GLY A 49 -6.00 -6.93 -4.40
N SER A 50 -5.99 -5.98 -3.48
CA SER A 50 -6.07 -4.56 -3.81
C SER A 50 -5.28 -3.74 -2.81
N LEU A 51 -4.93 -2.51 -3.22
CA LEU A 51 -4.22 -1.59 -2.32
C LEU A 51 -5.05 -1.27 -1.09
N ALA A 52 -6.36 -1.04 -1.28
CA ALA A 52 -7.24 -0.74 -0.14
C ALA A 52 -7.25 -1.89 0.86
N ALA A 53 -7.35 -3.12 0.40
CA ALA A 53 -7.34 -4.29 1.28
C ALA A 53 -6.01 -4.42 2.01
N LEU A 54 -4.90 -4.15 1.31
CA LEU A 54 -3.58 -4.22 1.93
C LEU A 54 -3.43 -3.16 3.02
N LEU A 55 -3.85 -1.94 2.74
CA LEU A 55 -3.76 -0.86 3.71
C LEU A 55 -4.66 -1.11 4.92
N ASP A 56 -5.84 -1.67 4.71
CA ASP A 56 -6.74 -2.04 5.80
C ASP A 56 -6.09 -3.08 6.70
N GLU A 57 -5.43 -4.06 6.12
CA GLU A 57 -4.72 -5.08 6.88
C GLU A 57 -3.59 -4.47 7.70
N LEU A 58 -2.83 -3.57 7.10
CA LEU A 58 -1.73 -2.91 7.78
C LEU A 58 -2.24 -2.01 8.91
N ASP A 59 -3.32 -1.27 8.67
CA ASP A 59 -3.93 -0.44 9.69
C ASP A 59 -4.40 -1.29 10.88
N TRP A 60 -5.01 -2.42 10.58
CA TRP A 60 -5.49 -3.32 11.63
C TRP A 60 -4.34 -3.81 12.50
N ARG A 61 -3.21 -4.16 11.87
CA ARG A 61 -2.04 -4.64 12.60
C ARG A 61 -1.45 -3.56 13.51
N HIS A 62 -1.49 -2.30 13.06
CA HIS A 62 -0.91 -1.20 13.82
C HIS A 62 -1.88 -0.60 14.84
N ALA A 63 -3.16 -0.96 14.75
CA ALA A 63 -4.16 -0.49 15.70
C ALA A 63 -4.15 -1.26 17.02
N THR A 64 -3.47 -2.38 17.08
CA THR A 64 -3.43 -3.24 18.29
C THR A 64 -2.13 -3.11 19.06
#